data_b1fe1d2d78213ffa06552d8122cb6f91
#
_entry.id   b1fe1d2d78213ffa06552d8122cb6f91
#
_cell.length_a   1.000
_cell.length_b   1.000
_cell.length_c   1.000
_cell.angle_alpha   90.00
_cell.angle_beta   90.00
_cell.angle_gamma   90.00
#
_symmetry.space_group_name_H-M   'P 1'
#
loop_
_entity.id
_entity.type
_entity.pdbx_description
1 polymer ?
#
loop_
_entity_poly.entity_id
_entity_poly.type
_entity_poly.pdbx_seq_one_letter_code
_entity_poly.pdbx_strand_id
1 'polypeptide(L)'
;MPLPKPRANESRSEFISRCVINPEIQADFGTNEQRVAVCYSLYDQKTIIKKAKESWKGNFDKLLASSERKEFAGVRKYYEGQYSEAIANFLKTGKSNGFDNLFRSADLSEIYRQIYVNIGLKFAKWYSKNFDKVISKQTDVSGYDDIWAERFARVSQQIAAERVVLVQGTAKATLISIFKRLSSDPEFMAMGEVEAGRILRQKFGQYSKSQAERLVRTEATNAANYATLESATDMFGQENLQKEWMTSVDGRERPAHRAADAQIVDFKERFLVGGELLFHPGDPAGSAKNVVRCRCSVAPFPKEDAQAAGTIEGFGVRPPGGSTQSVLRTP
;
A
#
# COMPACT_ATOMS: atom_id res chain seq x y z
N MET A 1 -20.52 20.41 22.71
CA MET A 1 -20.07 18.98 22.76
C MET A 1 -20.32 18.34 21.39
N PRO A 2 -19.62 17.26 21.02
CA PRO A 2 -19.78 16.68 19.68
C PRO A 2 -21.11 15.95 19.54
N LEU A 3 -21.77 16.10 18.40
CA LEU A 3 -23.02 15.40 18.05
C LEU A 3 -22.90 13.89 18.22
N PRO A 4 -24.00 13.18 18.59
CA PRO A 4 -23.97 11.75 18.82
C PRO A 4 -23.55 10.98 17.56
N LYS A 5 -22.66 10.00 17.73
CA LYS A 5 -22.21 9.13 16.64
C LYS A 5 -22.78 7.72 16.80
N PRO A 6 -23.11 7.01 15.69
CA PRO A 6 -23.48 5.61 15.76
C PRO A 6 -22.38 4.73 16.37
N ARG A 7 -22.72 3.81 17.25
CA ARG A 7 -21.82 2.83 17.88
C ARG A 7 -21.47 1.69 16.91
N ALA A 8 -20.48 0.89 17.24
CA ALA A 8 -20.21 -0.33 16.51
C ALA A 8 -21.42 -1.29 16.65
N ASN A 9 -21.86 -1.86 15.52
CA ASN A 9 -23.00 -2.77 15.43
C ASN A 9 -24.37 -2.22 15.89
N GLU A 10 -24.51 -0.91 16.08
CA GLU A 10 -25.78 -0.27 16.40
C GLU A 10 -26.65 -0.19 15.13
N SER A 11 -27.86 -0.70 15.18
CA SER A 11 -28.83 -0.61 14.09
C SER A 11 -29.29 0.84 13.88
N ARG A 12 -29.85 1.13 12.69
CA ARG A 12 -30.38 2.47 12.38
C ARG A 12 -31.46 2.90 13.38
N SER A 13 -32.37 2.01 13.72
CA SER A 13 -33.46 2.30 14.66
C SER A 13 -32.97 2.56 16.08
N GLU A 14 -32.01 1.79 16.57
CA GLU A 14 -31.39 1.99 17.88
C GLU A 14 -30.65 3.33 17.96
N PHE A 15 -29.85 3.64 16.91
CA PHE A 15 -29.17 4.92 16.86
C PHE A 15 -30.15 6.10 16.85
N ILE A 16 -31.17 6.08 15.99
CA ILE A 16 -32.18 7.16 15.90
C ILE A 16 -32.86 7.37 17.25
N SER A 17 -33.32 6.30 17.91
CA SER A 17 -33.96 6.38 19.21
C SER A 17 -33.05 7.04 20.26
N ARG A 18 -31.79 6.67 20.32
CA ARG A 18 -30.81 7.26 21.25
C ARG A 18 -30.41 8.69 20.87
N CYS A 19 -30.33 8.98 19.58
CA CYS A 19 -29.91 10.29 19.05
C CYS A 19 -30.97 11.36 19.32
N VAL A 20 -32.23 11.06 19.07
CA VAL A 20 -33.36 12.01 19.24
C VAL A 20 -33.50 12.51 20.69
N ILE A 21 -33.18 11.66 21.66
CA ILE A 21 -33.22 12.01 23.10
C ILE A 21 -31.92 12.60 23.62
N ASN A 22 -30.88 12.74 22.77
CA ASN A 22 -29.61 13.32 23.18
C ASN A 22 -29.80 14.80 23.56
N PRO A 23 -29.29 15.27 24.72
CA PRO A 23 -29.50 16.65 25.19
C PRO A 23 -29.03 17.74 24.21
N GLU A 24 -27.96 17.50 23.47
CA GLU A 24 -27.42 18.44 22.48
C GLU A 24 -28.31 18.53 21.26
N ILE A 25 -28.82 17.40 20.77
CA ILE A 25 -29.81 17.38 19.68
C ILE A 25 -31.09 18.06 20.12
N GLN A 26 -31.50 17.90 21.39
CA GLN A 26 -32.70 18.58 21.91
C GLN A 26 -32.48 20.08 22.08
N ALA A 27 -31.28 20.50 22.42
CA ALA A 27 -30.94 21.93 22.56
C ALA A 27 -30.86 22.64 21.21
N ASP A 28 -30.27 21.98 20.19
CA ASP A 28 -30.03 22.60 18.90
C ASP A 28 -31.24 22.52 17.95
N PHE A 29 -32.16 21.56 18.14
CA PHE A 29 -33.31 21.33 17.26
C PHE A 29 -34.63 21.30 18.03
N GLY A 30 -35.47 22.30 17.75
CA GLY A 30 -36.68 22.57 18.54
C GLY A 30 -37.80 21.54 18.37
N THR A 31 -38.00 20.96 17.18
CA THR A 31 -39.08 20.00 16.92
C THR A 31 -38.58 18.56 16.82
N ASN A 32 -39.48 17.60 17.12
CA ASN A 32 -39.12 16.19 17.02
C ASN A 32 -38.77 15.78 15.58
N GLU A 33 -39.48 16.33 14.60
CA GLU A 33 -39.26 16.08 13.17
C GLU A 33 -37.85 16.53 12.76
N GLN A 34 -37.39 17.71 13.21
CA GLN A 34 -36.03 18.19 12.96
C GLN A 34 -34.99 17.28 13.59
N ARG A 35 -35.20 16.84 14.84
CA ARG A 35 -34.31 15.93 15.56
C ARG A 35 -34.18 14.59 14.82
N VAL A 36 -35.32 14.03 14.42
CA VAL A 36 -35.37 12.78 13.66
C VAL A 36 -34.63 12.90 12.34
N ALA A 37 -34.87 13.97 11.58
CA ALA A 37 -34.21 14.22 10.29
C ALA A 37 -32.69 14.32 10.43
N VAL A 38 -32.19 15.06 11.44
CA VAL A 38 -30.76 15.19 11.73
C VAL A 38 -30.15 13.86 12.14
N CYS A 39 -30.82 13.08 12.99
CA CYS A 39 -30.33 11.77 13.41
C CYS A 39 -30.27 10.78 12.23
N TYR A 40 -31.23 10.80 11.32
CA TYR A 40 -31.13 10.05 10.06
C TYR A 40 -29.91 10.47 9.24
N SER A 41 -29.70 11.76 9.06
CA SER A 41 -28.55 12.27 8.33
C SER A 41 -27.22 11.82 8.94
N LEU A 42 -27.07 11.88 10.28
CA LEU A 42 -25.86 11.43 10.98
C LEU A 42 -25.60 9.92 10.82
N TYR A 43 -26.64 9.09 10.81
CA TYR A 43 -26.52 7.65 10.59
C TYR A 43 -26.14 7.35 9.13
N ASP A 44 -26.84 7.96 8.19
CA ASP A 44 -26.64 7.72 6.76
C ASP A 44 -25.26 8.21 6.30
N GLN A 45 -24.77 9.34 6.83
CA GLN A 45 -23.39 9.80 6.58
C GLN A 45 -22.35 8.74 6.96
N LYS A 46 -22.48 8.09 8.14
CA LYS A 46 -21.57 7.01 8.54
C LYS A 46 -21.61 5.84 7.55
N THR A 47 -22.80 5.48 7.08
CA THR A 47 -22.98 4.39 6.12
C THR A 47 -22.38 4.72 4.75
N ILE A 48 -22.58 5.95 4.28
CA ILE A 48 -22.00 6.46 3.02
C ILE A 48 -20.46 6.47 3.11
N ILE A 49 -19.91 7.01 4.19
CA ILE A 49 -18.47 7.03 4.43
C ILE A 49 -17.88 5.61 4.44
N LYS A 50 -18.53 4.68 5.15
CA LYS A 50 -18.08 3.29 5.21
C LYS A 50 -18.06 2.65 3.81
N LYS A 51 -19.14 2.79 3.03
CA LYS A 51 -19.23 2.26 1.66
C LYS A 51 -18.19 2.89 0.74
N ALA A 52 -17.93 4.20 0.85
CA ALA A 52 -16.92 4.89 0.06
C ALA A 52 -15.51 4.37 0.39
N LYS A 53 -15.17 4.18 1.66
CA LYS A 53 -13.90 3.59 2.09
C LYS A 53 -13.73 2.15 1.60
N GLU A 54 -14.76 1.33 1.73
CA GLU A 54 -14.76 -0.06 1.24
C GLU A 54 -14.58 -0.09 -0.29
N SER A 55 -15.23 0.82 -1.02
CA SER A 55 -15.07 0.95 -2.47
C SER A 55 -13.64 1.38 -2.86
N TRP A 56 -13.07 2.39 -2.20
CA TRP A 56 -11.69 2.81 -2.39
C TRP A 56 -10.73 1.64 -2.18
N LYS A 57 -10.77 1.05 -0.99
CA LYS A 57 -9.89 -0.05 -0.63
C LYS A 57 -10.03 -1.22 -1.60
N GLY A 58 -11.27 -1.59 -1.94
CA GLY A 58 -11.54 -2.66 -2.89
C GLY A 58 -11.00 -2.38 -4.29
N ASN A 59 -11.10 -1.16 -4.79
CA ASN A 59 -10.56 -0.76 -6.08
C ASN A 59 -9.03 -0.71 -6.07
N PHE A 60 -8.44 -0.14 -5.02
CA PHE A 60 -6.99 -0.14 -4.81
C PHE A 60 -6.43 -1.57 -4.79
N ASP A 61 -7.03 -2.48 -4.02
CA ASP A 61 -6.57 -3.86 -3.90
C ASP A 61 -6.67 -4.64 -5.21
N LYS A 62 -7.76 -4.46 -5.97
CA LYS A 62 -7.91 -5.07 -7.31
C LYS A 62 -6.84 -4.58 -8.27
N LEU A 63 -6.58 -3.26 -8.25
CA LEU A 63 -5.56 -2.64 -9.09
C LEU A 63 -4.16 -3.14 -8.71
N LEU A 64 -3.85 -3.20 -7.41
CA LEU A 64 -2.58 -3.69 -6.88
C LEU A 64 -2.36 -5.16 -7.26
N ALA A 65 -3.33 -6.04 -7.01
CA ALA A 65 -3.25 -7.46 -7.34
C ALA A 65 -3.06 -7.71 -8.84
N SER A 66 -3.69 -6.90 -9.70
CA SER A 66 -3.50 -7.00 -11.16
C SER A 66 -2.09 -6.56 -11.59
N SER A 67 -1.54 -5.56 -10.91
CA SER A 67 -0.19 -5.05 -11.16
C SER A 67 0.87 -6.03 -10.67
N GLU A 68 0.71 -6.58 -9.47
CA GLU A 68 1.59 -7.64 -8.94
C GLU A 68 1.69 -8.82 -9.92
N ARG A 69 0.56 -9.30 -10.45
CA ARG A 69 0.55 -10.42 -11.43
C ARG A 69 1.32 -10.10 -12.70
N LYS A 70 1.25 -8.87 -13.18
CA LYS A 70 1.96 -8.44 -14.38
C LYS A 70 3.48 -8.44 -14.19
N GLU A 71 3.96 -7.95 -13.04
CA GLU A 71 5.40 -7.84 -12.76
C GLU A 71 6.01 -9.18 -12.31
N PHE A 72 5.20 -10.09 -11.77
CA PHE A 72 5.67 -11.36 -11.16
C PHE A 72 6.48 -12.23 -12.13
N ALA A 73 6.04 -12.38 -13.37
CA ALA A 73 6.71 -13.26 -14.34
C ALA A 73 8.14 -12.81 -14.67
N GLY A 74 8.37 -11.50 -14.83
CA GLY A 74 9.68 -10.92 -15.08
C GLY A 74 10.64 -11.13 -13.89
N VAL A 75 10.16 -10.84 -12.69
CA VAL A 75 10.96 -11.01 -11.46
C VAL A 75 11.28 -12.49 -11.21
N ARG A 76 10.32 -13.38 -11.43
CA ARG A 76 10.53 -14.83 -11.30
C ARG A 76 11.58 -15.32 -12.30
N LYS A 77 11.50 -14.88 -13.56
CA LYS A 77 12.48 -15.23 -14.61
C LYS A 77 13.89 -14.78 -14.23
N TYR A 78 14.03 -13.59 -13.64
CA TYR A 78 15.33 -13.13 -13.13
C TYR A 78 15.92 -14.13 -12.12
N TYR A 79 15.18 -14.52 -11.06
CA TYR A 79 15.65 -15.45 -10.07
C TYR A 79 15.93 -16.85 -10.67
N GLU A 80 15.06 -17.34 -11.55
CA GLU A 80 15.26 -18.63 -12.24
C GLU A 80 16.55 -18.65 -13.07
N GLY A 81 16.86 -17.56 -13.75
CA GLY A 81 18.11 -17.41 -14.50
C GLY A 81 19.34 -17.49 -13.60
N GLN A 82 19.34 -16.70 -12.50
CA GLN A 82 20.45 -16.70 -11.54
C GLN A 82 20.65 -18.07 -10.88
N TYR A 83 19.59 -18.72 -10.47
CA TYR A 83 19.68 -20.05 -9.88
C TYR A 83 20.08 -21.15 -10.88
N SER A 84 19.63 -21.06 -12.13
CA SER A 84 20.04 -22.01 -13.17
C SER A 84 21.54 -21.97 -13.43
N GLU A 85 22.13 -20.76 -13.49
CA GLU A 85 23.57 -20.57 -13.62
C GLU A 85 24.34 -21.12 -12.41
N ALA A 86 23.84 -20.87 -11.20
CA ALA A 86 24.41 -21.42 -9.97
C ALA A 86 24.38 -22.94 -9.92
N ILE A 87 23.26 -23.56 -10.33
CA ILE A 87 23.11 -25.02 -10.38
C ILE A 87 24.11 -25.62 -11.38
N ALA A 88 24.22 -25.06 -12.58
CA ALA A 88 25.16 -25.53 -13.59
C ALA A 88 26.62 -25.46 -13.09
N ASN A 89 27.00 -24.38 -12.42
CA ASN A 89 28.31 -24.26 -11.82
C ASN A 89 28.54 -25.26 -10.70
N PHE A 90 27.57 -25.47 -9.81
CA PHE A 90 27.67 -26.44 -8.72
C PHE A 90 27.80 -27.89 -9.23
N LEU A 91 26.97 -28.28 -10.21
CA LEU A 91 27.01 -29.64 -10.79
C LEU A 91 28.37 -29.90 -11.48
N LYS A 92 28.95 -28.88 -12.12
CA LYS A 92 30.25 -29.02 -12.78
C LYS A 92 31.43 -29.06 -11.81
N THR A 93 31.38 -28.34 -10.70
CA THR A 93 32.55 -28.09 -9.83
C THR A 93 32.46 -28.77 -8.47
N GLY A 94 31.26 -29.16 -8.04
CA GLY A 94 30.98 -29.62 -6.68
C GLY A 94 31.13 -28.55 -5.59
N LYS A 95 31.41 -27.30 -5.98
CA LYS A 95 31.74 -26.22 -5.04
C LYS A 95 30.52 -25.33 -4.76
N SER A 96 30.32 -25.00 -3.50
CA SER A 96 29.26 -24.07 -3.03
C SER A 96 29.71 -22.61 -2.93
N ASN A 97 30.71 -22.21 -3.71
CA ASN A 97 31.28 -20.86 -3.77
C ASN A 97 31.43 -20.41 -5.24
N GLY A 98 31.97 -19.23 -5.46
CA GLY A 98 32.19 -18.70 -6.82
C GLY A 98 30.92 -18.09 -7.44
N PHE A 99 29.96 -17.63 -6.62
CA PHE A 99 28.71 -17.01 -7.08
C PHE A 99 28.75 -15.49 -7.07
N ASP A 100 29.94 -14.88 -7.07
CA ASP A 100 30.09 -13.42 -6.97
C ASP A 100 29.55 -12.67 -8.19
N ASN A 101 29.59 -13.30 -9.36
CA ASN A 101 29.06 -12.77 -10.60
C ASN A 101 27.56 -12.99 -10.80
N LEU A 102 26.92 -13.76 -9.89
CA LEU A 102 25.47 -13.94 -9.90
C LEU A 102 24.76 -12.80 -9.18
N PHE A 103 23.49 -12.64 -9.48
CA PHE A 103 22.65 -11.59 -8.91
C PHE A 103 23.22 -10.20 -9.18
N ARG A 104 23.43 -9.88 -10.45
CA ARG A 104 23.95 -8.56 -10.85
C ARG A 104 23.04 -7.43 -10.41
N SER A 105 23.64 -6.42 -9.78
CA SER A 105 22.90 -5.28 -9.22
C SER A 105 22.17 -4.49 -10.29
N ALA A 106 22.76 -4.32 -11.47
CA ALA A 106 22.15 -3.59 -12.58
C ALA A 106 20.82 -4.25 -13.03
N ASP A 107 20.79 -5.58 -13.16
CA ASP A 107 19.59 -6.29 -13.60
C ASP A 107 18.46 -6.16 -12.56
N LEU A 108 18.79 -6.23 -11.28
CA LEU A 108 17.80 -6.08 -10.22
C LEU A 108 17.33 -4.63 -10.08
N SER A 109 18.23 -3.65 -10.25
CA SER A 109 17.87 -2.23 -10.27
C SER A 109 16.90 -1.88 -11.40
N GLU A 110 17.10 -2.48 -12.59
CA GLU A 110 16.17 -2.31 -13.71
C GLU A 110 14.78 -2.92 -13.40
N ILE A 111 14.73 -4.05 -12.71
CA ILE A 111 13.47 -4.62 -12.23
C ILE A 111 12.76 -3.66 -11.27
N TYR A 112 13.49 -3.05 -10.33
CA TYR A 112 12.92 -2.01 -9.46
C TYR A 112 12.36 -0.85 -10.27
N ARG A 113 13.13 -0.35 -11.24
CA ARG A 113 12.69 0.73 -12.12
C ARG A 113 11.37 0.39 -12.85
N GLN A 114 11.28 -0.81 -13.41
CA GLN A 114 10.06 -1.27 -14.10
C GLN A 114 8.86 -1.34 -13.16
N ILE A 115 9.01 -1.92 -11.96
CA ILE A 115 7.95 -1.98 -10.96
C ILE A 115 7.45 -0.58 -10.60
N TYR A 116 8.37 0.35 -10.28
CA TYR A 116 7.99 1.69 -9.82
C TYR A 116 7.36 2.53 -10.93
N VAL A 117 7.89 2.47 -12.14
CA VAL A 117 7.32 3.21 -13.28
C VAL A 117 5.95 2.64 -13.69
N ASN A 118 5.87 1.32 -13.91
CA ASN A 118 4.64 0.69 -14.38
C ASN A 118 3.49 0.81 -13.38
N ILE A 119 3.76 0.50 -12.11
CA ILE A 119 2.76 0.55 -11.05
C ILE A 119 2.49 2.00 -10.66
N GLY A 120 3.53 2.81 -10.55
CA GLY A 120 3.40 4.22 -10.22
C GLY A 120 2.50 4.97 -11.19
N LEU A 121 2.76 4.88 -12.50
CA LEU A 121 1.92 5.49 -13.53
C LEU A 121 0.47 5.02 -13.45
N LYS A 122 0.27 3.72 -13.24
CA LYS A 122 -1.07 3.15 -13.16
C LYS A 122 -1.86 3.69 -11.97
N PHE A 123 -1.22 3.84 -10.81
CA PHE A 123 -1.86 4.36 -9.60
C PHE A 123 -2.03 5.88 -9.62
N ALA A 124 -1.06 6.64 -10.13
CA ALA A 124 -1.21 8.06 -10.31
C ALA A 124 -2.39 8.42 -11.23
N LYS A 125 -2.48 7.73 -12.38
CA LYS A 125 -3.62 7.88 -13.32
C LYS A 125 -4.95 7.42 -12.71
N TRP A 126 -4.94 6.35 -11.94
CA TRP A 126 -6.14 5.88 -11.26
C TRP A 126 -6.62 6.89 -10.22
N TYR A 127 -5.70 7.44 -9.44
CA TYR A 127 -6.04 8.46 -8.45
C TYR A 127 -6.59 9.72 -9.13
N SER A 128 -5.86 10.27 -10.09
CA SER A 128 -6.27 11.50 -10.78
C SER A 128 -7.67 11.39 -11.42
N LYS A 129 -7.96 10.27 -12.09
CA LYS A 129 -9.27 10.03 -12.70
C LYS A 129 -10.42 9.93 -11.70
N ASN A 130 -10.17 9.45 -10.49
CA ASN A 130 -11.21 9.36 -9.47
C ASN A 130 -11.51 10.71 -8.79
N PHE A 131 -10.61 11.69 -8.93
CA PHE A 131 -10.75 13.02 -8.33
C PHE A 131 -10.86 14.15 -9.37
N ASP A 132 -10.96 13.84 -10.65
CA ASP A 132 -10.90 14.79 -11.77
C ASP A 132 -11.99 15.89 -11.77
N LYS A 133 -12.95 15.86 -10.86
CA LYS A 133 -14.08 16.81 -10.85
C LYS A 133 -14.41 17.37 -9.48
N VAL A 134 -13.50 17.25 -8.52
CA VAL A 134 -13.85 17.40 -7.12
C VAL A 134 -13.70 18.83 -6.58
N ILE A 135 -12.80 19.65 -7.13
CA ILE A 135 -12.53 21.01 -6.58
C ILE A 135 -12.24 22.02 -7.70
N SER A 136 -12.81 23.21 -7.57
CA SER A 136 -12.62 24.35 -8.50
C SER A 136 -11.18 24.91 -8.58
N LYS A 137 -10.27 24.47 -7.69
CA LYS A 137 -8.85 24.88 -7.64
C LYS A 137 -7.88 23.72 -7.90
N GLN A 138 -8.39 22.62 -8.43
CA GLN A 138 -7.58 21.44 -8.74
C GLN A 138 -6.69 21.74 -9.96
N THR A 139 -5.42 21.30 -9.88
CA THR A 139 -4.51 21.35 -11.03
C THR A 139 -4.88 20.25 -12.02
N ASP A 140 -5.03 20.61 -13.29
CA ASP A 140 -5.16 19.62 -14.36
C ASP A 140 -3.83 18.87 -14.55
N VAL A 141 -3.84 17.56 -14.32
CA VAL A 141 -2.67 16.67 -14.44
C VAL A 141 -2.77 15.77 -15.67
N SER A 142 -3.62 16.07 -16.63
CA SER A 142 -3.87 15.24 -17.83
C SER A 142 -2.63 15.03 -18.70
N GLY A 143 -1.60 15.83 -18.59
CA GLY A 143 -0.34 15.72 -19.33
C GLY A 143 0.86 15.22 -18.49
N TYR A 144 0.65 14.72 -17.27
CA TYR A 144 1.75 14.46 -16.32
C TYR A 144 2.43 13.09 -16.48
N ASP A 145 2.05 12.29 -17.46
CA ASP A 145 2.56 10.93 -17.64
C ASP A 145 4.10 10.86 -17.65
N ASP A 146 4.74 11.71 -18.42
CA ASP A 146 6.21 11.72 -18.52
C ASP A 146 6.85 12.26 -17.23
N ILE A 147 6.24 13.25 -16.60
CA ILE A 147 6.68 13.80 -15.31
C ILE A 147 6.63 12.72 -14.23
N TRP A 148 5.53 12.00 -14.16
CA TRP A 148 5.37 10.89 -13.21
C TRP A 148 6.34 9.74 -13.52
N ALA A 149 6.51 9.37 -14.80
CA ALA A 149 7.43 8.31 -15.19
C ALA A 149 8.86 8.61 -14.76
N GLU A 150 9.34 9.84 -15.00
CA GLU A 150 10.67 10.29 -14.58
C GLU A 150 10.81 10.31 -13.05
N ARG A 151 9.82 10.84 -12.34
CA ARG A 151 9.78 10.89 -10.87
C ARG A 151 9.85 9.49 -10.26
N PHE A 152 9.04 8.55 -10.75
CA PHE A 152 9.04 7.17 -10.26
C PHE A 152 10.33 6.42 -10.62
N ALA A 153 10.92 6.67 -11.78
CA ALA A 153 12.23 6.13 -12.14
C ALA A 153 13.33 6.64 -11.18
N ARG A 154 13.33 7.92 -10.84
CA ARG A 154 14.29 8.51 -9.89
C ARG A 154 14.15 7.92 -8.48
N VAL A 155 12.93 7.80 -7.98
CA VAL A 155 12.67 7.18 -6.67
C VAL A 155 13.08 5.71 -6.65
N SER A 156 12.82 4.99 -7.74
CA SER A 156 13.25 3.58 -7.84
C SER A 156 14.76 3.42 -7.73
N GLN A 157 15.55 4.35 -8.28
CA GLN A 157 17.02 4.33 -8.17
C GLN A 157 17.48 4.51 -6.73
N GLN A 158 16.87 5.44 -5.99
CA GLN A 158 17.17 5.67 -4.57
C GLN A 158 16.88 4.43 -3.74
N ILE A 159 15.70 3.85 -3.92
CA ILE A 159 15.29 2.63 -3.19
C ILE A 159 16.14 1.43 -3.59
N ALA A 160 16.45 1.26 -4.87
CA ALA A 160 17.29 0.18 -5.35
C ALA A 160 18.72 0.25 -4.78
N ALA A 161 19.29 1.44 -4.65
CA ALA A 161 20.63 1.62 -4.08
C ALA A 161 20.76 0.98 -2.68
N GLU A 162 19.72 1.08 -1.87
CA GLU A 162 19.70 0.54 -0.51
C GLU A 162 19.29 -0.94 -0.48
N ARG A 163 18.25 -1.31 -1.25
CA ARG A 163 17.57 -2.62 -1.12
C ARG A 163 18.17 -3.72 -1.98
N VAL A 164 18.74 -3.40 -3.14
CA VAL A 164 19.30 -4.40 -4.06
C VAL A 164 20.38 -5.22 -3.37
N VAL A 165 21.30 -4.59 -2.65
CA VAL A 165 22.37 -5.27 -1.91
C VAL A 165 21.82 -6.24 -0.87
N LEU A 166 20.79 -5.83 -0.11
CA LEU A 166 20.16 -6.68 0.91
C LEU A 166 19.44 -7.87 0.29
N VAL A 167 18.69 -7.65 -0.79
CA VAL A 167 17.95 -8.70 -1.50
C VAL A 167 18.90 -9.72 -2.12
N GLN A 168 19.96 -9.25 -2.75
CA GLN A 168 21.01 -10.11 -3.34
C GLN A 168 21.77 -10.88 -2.28
N GLY A 169 22.17 -10.25 -1.19
CA GLY A 169 22.83 -10.88 -0.06
C GLY A 169 21.98 -12.03 0.51
N THR A 170 20.69 -11.82 0.69
CA THR A 170 19.75 -12.85 1.14
C THR A 170 19.64 -14.01 0.14
N ALA A 171 19.57 -13.71 -1.16
CA ALA A 171 19.47 -14.73 -2.20
C ALA A 171 20.76 -15.58 -2.28
N LYS A 172 21.94 -14.93 -2.27
CA LYS A 172 23.24 -15.61 -2.22
C LYS A 172 23.42 -16.47 -0.98
N ALA A 173 23.10 -15.94 0.20
CA ALA A 173 23.20 -16.70 1.46
C ALA A 173 22.31 -17.95 1.45
N THR A 174 21.09 -17.82 0.94
CA THR A 174 20.16 -18.94 0.78
C THR A 174 20.75 -20.01 -0.15
N LEU A 175 21.27 -19.60 -1.31
CA LEU A 175 21.88 -20.48 -2.30
C LEU A 175 23.08 -21.24 -1.71
N ILE A 176 24.02 -20.54 -1.06
CA ILE A 176 25.20 -21.12 -0.42
C ILE A 176 24.79 -22.11 0.67
N SER A 177 23.82 -21.78 1.51
CA SER A 177 23.32 -22.65 2.58
C SER A 177 22.76 -23.97 2.03
N ILE A 178 21.99 -23.90 0.93
CA ILE A 178 21.41 -25.08 0.29
C ILE A 178 22.52 -25.97 -0.29
N PHE A 179 23.45 -25.39 -1.02
CA PHE A 179 24.54 -26.16 -1.62
C PHE A 179 25.45 -26.77 -0.56
N LYS A 180 25.82 -26.06 0.51
CA LYS A 180 26.57 -26.60 1.63
C LYS A 180 25.89 -27.82 2.25
N ARG A 181 24.58 -27.72 2.51
CA ARG A 181 23.81 -28.82 3.08
C ARG A 181 23.80 -30.04 2.15
N LEU A 182 23.59 -29.84 0.86
CA LEU A 182 23.58 -30.93 -0.13
C LEU A 182 24.96 -31.54 -0.35
N SER A 183 26.02 -30.74 -0.33
CA SER A 183 27.40 -31.26 -0.39
C SER A 183 27.80 -32.13 0.83
N SER A 184 27.10 -31.95 1.95
CA SER A 184 27.32 -32.76 3.16
C SER A 184 26.38 -33.97 3.25
N ASP A 185 25.50 -34.16 2.27
CA ASP A 185 24.57 -35.29 2.21
C ASP A 185 25.16 -36.39 1.31
N PRO A 186 25.56 -37.55 1.90
CA PRO A 186 26.16 -38.66 1.15
C PRO A 186 25.24 -39.24 0.07
N GLU A 187 23.93 -39.26 0.30
CA GLU A 187 22.95 -39.75 -0.67
C GLU A 187 22.89 -38.83 -1.88
N PHE A 188 22.85 -37.53 -1.63
CA PHE A 188 22.86 -36.55 -2.72
C PHE A 188 24.16 -36.57 -3.51
N MET A 189 25.30 -36.70 -2.85
CA MET A 189 26.62 -36.76 -3.50
C MET A 189 26.86 -38.05 -4.29
N ALA A 190 26.16 -39.13 -3.95
CA ALA A 190 26.19 -40.39 -4.69
C ALA A 190 25.26 -40.37 -5.93
N MET A 191 24.38 -39.38 -6.08
CA MET A 191 23.47 -39.27 -7.22
C MET A 191 24.21 -38.90 -8.50
N GLY A 192 23.71 -39.40 -9.64
CA GLY A 192 24.16 -38.93 -10.95
C GLY A 192 23.75 -37.49 -11.20
N GLU A 193 24.50 -36.81 -12.07
CA GLU A 193 24.31 -35.38 -12.39
C GLU A 193 22.87 -35.02 -12.80
N VAL A 194 22.23 -35.91 -13.58
CA VAL A 194 20.84 -35.69 -14.09
C VAL A 194 19.85 -35.61 -12.93
N GLU A 195 19.94 -36.57 -11.99
CA GLU A 195 19.02 -36.65 -10.84
C GLU A 195 19.30 -35.53 -9.83
N ALA A 196 20.56 -35.29 -9.51
CA ALA A 196 20.97 -34.15 -8.68
C ALA A 196 20.47 -32.82 -9.28
N GLY A 197 20.62 -32.62 -10.58
CA GLY A 197 20.12 -31.46 -11.30
C GLY A 197 18.59 -31.34 -11.27
N ARG A 198 17.86 -32.44 -11.33
CA ARG A 198 16.40 -32.44 -11.21
C ARG A 198 15.96 -31.96 -9.83
N ILE A 199 16.55 -32.48 -8.77
CA ILE A 199 16.27 -32.08 -7.39
C ILE A 199 16.56 -30.60 -7.17
N LEU A 200 17.72 -30.14 -7.63
CA LEU A 200 18.11 -28.73 -7.51
C LEU A 200 17.14 -27.79 -8.24
N ARG A 201 16.81 -28.10 -9.49
CA ARG A 201 15.86 -27.28 -10.28
C ARG A 201 14.49 -27.21 -9.63
N GLN A 202 13.97 -28.32 -9.11
CA GLN A 202 12.69 -28.33 -8.38
C GLN A 202 12.75 -27.45 -7.14
N LYS A 203 13.79 -27.58 -6.33
CA LYS A 203 13.98 -26.82 -5.08
C LYS A 203 14.13 -25.34 -5.35
N PHE A 204 15.00 -24.95 -6.27
CA PHE A 204 15.23 -23.55 -6.61
C PHE A 204 14.08 -22.92 -7.37
N GLY A 205 13.27 -23.68 -8.11
CA GLY A 205 12.02 -23.23 -8.71
C GLY A 205 11.01 -22.74 -7.66
N GLN A 206 10.93 -23.43 -6.51
CA GLN A 206 10.09 -22.98 -5.37
C GLN A 206 10.65 -21.70 -4.72
N TYR A 207 11.97 -21.60 -4.58
CA TYR A 207 12.61 -20.40 -4.05
C TYR A 207 12.42 -19.19 -4.97
N SER A 208 12.62 -19.36 -6.29
CA SER A 208 12.39 -18.30 -7.28
C SER A 208 10.99 -17.74 -7.18
N LYS A 209 9.99 -18.61 -7.10
CA LYS A 209 8.60 -18.21 -6.91
C LYS A 209 8.40 -17.42 -5.62
N SER A 210 8.84 -17.95 -4.48
CA SER A 210 8.66 -17.30 -3.17
C SER A 210 9.37 -15.95 -3.07
N GLN A 211 10.58 -15.85 -3.64
CA GLN A 211 11.34 -14.61 -3.64
C GLN A 211 10.72 -13.56 -4.57
N ALA A 212 10.27 -13.98 -5.76
CA ALA A 212 9.57 -13.09 -6.68
C ALA A 212 8.27 -12.56 -6.07
N GLU A 213 7.46 -13.41 -5.43
CA GLU A 213 6.25 -12.99 -4.73
C GLU A 213 6.54 -11.99 -3.61
N ARG A 214 7.61 -12.22 -2.85
CA ARG A 214 8.01 -11.32 -1.76
C ARG A 214 8.43 -9.97 -2.29
N LEU A 215 9.30 -9.93 -3.29
CA LEU A 215 9.81 -8.70 -3.87
C LEU A 215 8.67 -7.91 -4.52
N VAL A 216 7.95 -8.53 -5.44
CA VAL A 216 6.85 -7.85 -6.17
C VAL A 216 5.82 -7.29 -5.20
N ARG A 217 5.34 -8.06 -4.24
CA ARG A 217 4.34 -7.58 -3.28
C ARG A 217 4.85 -6.43 -2.42
N THR A 218 6.10 -6.49 -1.97
CA THR A 218 6.68 -5.43 -1.14
C THR A 218 6.83 -4.15 -1.93
N GLU A 219 7.44 -4.22 -3.11
CA GLU A 219 7.73 -3.04 -3.90
C GLU A 219 6.50 -2.50 -4.64
N ALA A 220 5.56 -3.36 -5.04
CA ALA A 220 4.28 -2.93 -5.61
C ALA A 220 3.45 -2.11 -4.61
N THR A 221 3.40 -2.54 -3.34
CA THR A 221 2.69 -1.78 -2.29
C THR A 221 3.35 -0.42 -2.06
N ASN A 222 4.67 -0.36 -2.01
CA ASN A 222 5.40 0.90 -1.89
C ASN A 222 5.12 1.82 -3.09
N ALA A 223 5.35 1.33 -4.31
CA ALA A 223 5.15 2.11 -5.54
C ALA A 223 3.71 2.64 -5.69
N ALA A 224 2.72 1.81 -5.36
CA ALA A 224 1.30 2.19 -5.44
C ALA A 224 0.94 3.31 -4.46
N ASN A 225 1.36 3.18 -3.19
CA ASN A 225 1.06 4.17 -2.16
C ASN A 225 1.83 5.47 -2.42
N TYR A 226 3.11 5.38 -2.79
CA TYR A 226 3.91 6.54 -3.14
C TYR A 226 3.29 7.31 -4.32
N ALA A 227 2.93 6.62 -5.40
CA ALA A 227 2.34 7.26 -6.58
C ALA A 227 0.97 7.89 -6.31
N THR A 228 0.18 7.28 -5.44
CA THR A 228 -1.10 7.85 -5.00
C THR A 228 -0.90 9.17 -4.27
N LEU A 229 0.10 9.25 -3.39
CA LEU A 229 0.43 10.49 -2.67
C LEU A 229 1.00 11.57 -3.60
N GLU A 230 1.87 11.18 -4.54
CA GLU A 230 2.44 12.13 -5.52
C GLU A 230 1.35 12.72 -6.43
N SER A 231 0.45 11.88 -6.95
CA SER A 231 -0.67 12.37 -7.76
C SER A 231 -1.58 13.31 -6.97
N ALA A 232 -1.88 12.97 -5.71
CA ALA A 232 -2.66 13.86 -4.83
C ALA A 232 -1.96 15.21 -4.61
N THR A 233 -0.64 15.18 -4.40
CA THR A 233 0.17 16.39 -4.24
C THR A 233 0.12 17.28 -5.47
N ASP A 234 0.28 16.70 -6.66
CA ASP A 234 0.24 17.46 -7.91
C ASP A 234 -1.15 18.07 -8.17
N MET A 235 -2.22 17.38 -7.75
CA MET A 235 -3.60 17.88 -7.93
C MET A 235 -4.01 18.96 -6.93
N PHE A 236 -3.62 18.82 -5.66
CA PHE A 236 -4.20 19.62 -4.57
C PHE A 236 -3.21 20.44 -3.75
N GLY A 237 -1.89 20.17 -3.88
CA GLY A 237 -0.87 20.72 -2.99
C GLY A 237 -0.84 20.00 -1.61
N GLN A 238 0.35 19.80 -1.08
CA GLN A 238 0.54 19.07 0.20
C GLN A 238 -0.13 19.72 1.40
N GLU A 239 -0.19 21.05 1.42
CA GLU A 239 -0.76 21.85 2.50
C GLU A 239 -2.27 21.65 2.63
N ASN A 240 -2.93 21.30 1.52
CA ASN A 240 -4.38 21.11 1.45
C ASN A 240 -4.82 19.67 1.70
N LEU A 241 -3.86 18.75 1.97
CA LEU A 241 -4.12 17.33 2.09
C LEU A 241 -3.99 16.81 3.52
N GLN A 242 -4.82 15.82 3.81
CA GLN A 242 -4.66 14.82 4.86
C GLN A 242 -4.56 13.42 4.24
N LYS A 243 -4.14 12.44 5.02
CA LYS A 243 -4.05 11.06 4.57
C LYS A 243 -4.48 10.08 5.65
N GLU A 244 -5.12 8.99 5.22
CA GLU A 244 -5.62 7.94 6.09
C GLU A 244 -4.90 6.61 5.82
N TRP A 245 -4.53 5.90 6.87
CA TRP A 245 -4.06 4.52 6.78
C TRP A 245 -5.26 3.57 6.66
N MET A 246 -5.27 2.75 5.61
CA MET A 246 -6.33 1.77 5.36
C MET A 246 -5.75 0.37 5.34
N THR A 247 -6.11 -0.43 6.34
CA THR A 247 -5.63 -1.81 6.46
C THR A 247 -6.47 -2.77 5.62
N SER A 248 -5.85 -3.78 5.03
CA SER A 248 -6.57 -4.89 4.40
C SER A 248 -7.22 -5.74 5.48
N VAL A 249 -8.55 -5.80 5.49
CA VAL A 249 -9.32 -6.57 6.48
C VAL A 249 -9.63 -7.94 5.89
N ASP A 250 -8.62 -8.82 5.80
CA ASP A 250 -8.75 -10.17 5.25
C ASP A 250 -8.32 -11.28 6.24
N GLY A 251 -8.16 -10.92 7.51
CA GLY A 251 -7.77 -11.84 8.58
C GLY A 251 -6.28 -12.19 8.63
N ARG A 252 -5.48 -11.65 7.70
CA ARG A 252 -4.03 -11.89 7.62
C ARG A 252 -3.20 -10.63 7.89
N GLU A 253 -3.86 -9.58 8.27
CA GLU A 253 -3.21 -8.31 8.65
C GLU A 253 -2.47 -8.46 9.98
N ARG A 254 -1.34 -7.77 10.07
CA ARG A 254 -0.55 -7.72 11.31
C ARG A 254 -1.30 -6.94 12.39
N PRO A 255 -1.20 -7.33 13.69
CA PRO A 255 -1.84 -6.57 14.77
C PRO A 255 -1.47 -5.08 14.78
N ALA A 256 -0.20 -4.75 14.52
CA ALA A 256 0.27 -3.37 14.44
C ALA A 256 -0.38 -2.57 13.31
N HIS A 257 -0.63 -3.21 12.16
CA HIS A 257 -1.30 -2.57 11.02
C HIS A 257 -2.80 -2.41 11.28
N ARG A 258 -3.44 -3.39 11.94
CA ARG A 258 -4.84 -3.28 12.37
C ARG A 258 -5.03 -2.14 13.37
N ALA A 259 -4.07 -1.95 14.29
CA ALA A 259 -4.10 -0.83 15.25
C ALA A 259 -3.91 0.53 14.58
N ALA A 260 -3.24 0.58 13.42
CA ALA A 260 -3.06 1.79 12.63
C ALA A 260 -4.25 2.09 11.71
N ASP A 261 -5.20 1.17 11.56
CA ASP A 261 -6.35 1.34 10.66
C ASP A 261 -7.17 2.58 11.01
N ALA A 262 -7.58 3.33 10.00
CA ALA A 262 -8.30 4.59 10.12
C ALA A 262 -7.53 5.72 10.84
N GLN A 263 -6.22 5.58 11.07
CA GLN A 263 -5.39 6.68 11.54
C GLN A 263 -5.31 7.76 10.45
N ILE A 264 -5.72 8.99 10.79
CA ILE A 264 -5.67 10.16 9.91
C ILE A 264 -4.60 11.11 10.43
N VAL A 265 -3.74 11.57 9.56
CA VAL A 265 -2.68 12.53 9.86
C VAL A 265 -2.60 13.61 8.78
N ASP A 266 -2.02 14.76 9.08
CA ASP A 266 -1.68 15.75 8.08
C ASP A 266 -0.72 15.15 7.05
N PHE A 267 -0.74 15.66 5.82
CA PHE A 267 0.00 15.05 4.71
C PHE A 267 1.49 14.84 5.01
N LYS A 268 2.13 15.82 5.67
CA LYS A 268 3.56 15.78 6.01
C LYS A 268 3.88 14.91 7.23
N GLU A 269 2.89 14.58 8.03
CA GLU A 269 3.06 13.76 9.21
C GLU A 269 3.18 12.27 8.88
N ARG A 270 3.65 11.49 9.84
CA ARG A 270 3.84 10.05 9.70
C ARG A 270 2.84 9.29 10.55
N PHE A 271 2.42 8.13 10.05
CA PHE A 271 1.60 7.18 10.80
C PHE A 271 2.45 6.46 11.84
N LEU A 272 1.89 6.23 13.03
CA LEU A 272 2.51 5.38 14.05
C LEU A 272 2.05 3.92 13.85
N VAL A 273 2.96 3.05 13.45
CA VAL A 273 2.67 1.65 13.11
C VAL A 273 3.64 0.73 13.85
N GLY A 274 3.17 0.05 14.89
CA GLY A 274 3.98 -0.88 15.65
C GLY A 274 5.24 -0.25 16.28
N GLY A 275 5.14 1.00 16.71
CA GLY A 275 6.22 1.77 17.29
C GLY A 275 7.17 2.43 16.29
N GLU A 276 6.88 2.34 15.00
CA GLU A 276 7.65 2.99 13.92
C GLU A 276 6.82 4.09 13.26
N LEU A 277 7.50 5.14 12.79
CA LEU A 277 6.89 6.25 12.06
C LEU A 277 7.04 6.03 10.54
N LEU A 278 5.94 5.73 9.88
CA LEU A 278 5.88 5.44 8.45
C LEU A 278 5.12 6.53 7.69
N PHE A 279 5.66 6.97 6.55
CA PHE A 279 4.99 7.99 5.75
C PHE A 279 3.78 7.43 5.00
N HIS A 280 3.84 6.16 4.58
CA HIS A 280 2.75 5.40 3.95
C HIS A 280 2.95 3.89 4.15
N PRO A 281 1.96 3.04 3.83
CA PRO A 281 2.16 1.60 3.80
C PRO A 281 3.23 1.19 2.79
N GLY A 282 4.20 0.40 3.25
CA GLY A 282 5.35 -0.01 2.43
C GLY A 282 6.51 0.99 2.43
N ASP A 283 6.46 2.07 3.22
CA ASP A 283 7.54 3.06 3.36
C ASP A 283 8.90 2.37 3.58
N PRO A 284 9.92 2.61 2.73
CA PRO A 284 11.25 2.02 2.87
C PRO A 284 11.94 2.32 4.21
N ALA A 285 11.58 3.41 4.88
CA ALA A 285 12.13 3.77 6.18
C ALA A 285 11.70 2.80 7.31
N GLY A 286 10.65 2.01 7.08
CA GLY A 286 10.19 1.03 8.07
C GLY A 286 11.01 -0.26 8.07
N SER A 287 11.01 -0.94 9.21
CA SER A 287 11.65 -2.25 9.34
C SER A 287 10.92 -3.33 8.52
N ALA A 288 11.61 -4.42 8.24
CA ALA A 288 11.07 -5.55 7.47
C ALA A 288 9.76 -6.11 8.08
N LYS A 289 9.61 -6.05 9.41
CA LYS A 289 8.39 -6.52 10.10
C LYS A 289 7.13 -5.72 9.72
N ASN A 290 7.28 -4.43 9.37
CA ASN A 290 6.16 -3.57 8.99
C ASN A 290 6.01 -3.39 7.46
N VAL A 291 7.08 -3.59 6.70
CA VAL A 291 7.13 -3.26 5.27
C VAL A 291 6.96 -4.49 4.37
N VAL A 292 7.67 -5.60 4.65
CA VAL A 292 7.67 -6.77 3.77
C VAL A 292 6.29 -7.38 3.64
N ARG A 293 5.80 -7.55 2.40
CA ARG A 293 4.47 -8.09 2.07
C ARG A 293 3.30 -7.31 2.70
N CYS A 294 3.47 -6.03 2.97
CA CYS A 294 2.37 -5.16 3.38
C CYS A 294 1.30 -5.10 2.28
N ARG A 295 0.02 -4.97 2.67
CA ARG A 295 -1.14 -4.86 1.76
C ARG A 295 -2.05 -3.70 2.14
N CYS A 296 -1.59 -2.84 3.05
CA CYS A 296 -2.32 -1.64 3.41
C CYS A 296 -2.21 -0.60 2.29
N SER A 297 -3.14 0.33 2.26
CA SER A 297 -3.14 1.48 1.37
C SER A 297 -3.19 2.77 2.15
N VAL A 298 -2.71 3.85 1.54
CA VAL A 298 -2.94 5.21 2.00
C VAL A 298 -4.01 5.86 1.14
N ALA A 299 -4.96 6.53 1.76
CA ALA A 299 -5.96 7.34 1.07
C ALA A 299 -5.69 8.82 1.38
N PRO A 300 -5.05 9.57 0.47
CA PRO A 300 -4.97 11.02 0.58
C PRO A 300 -6.30 11.66 0.20
N PHE A 301 -6.68 12.73 0.91
CA PHE A 301 -7.89 13.49 0.65
C PHE A 301 -7.70 14.96 1.06
N PRO A 302 -8.41 15.91 0.40
CA PRO A 302 -8.35 17.30 0.76
C PRO A 302 -8.90 17.58 2.17
N LYS A 303 -8.30 18.53 2.88
CA LYS A 303 -8.80 19.05 4.16
C LYS A 303 -10.16 19.72 3.99
N GLU A 304 -10.96 19.80 5.07
CA GLU A 304 -12.30 20.40 5.01
C GLU A 304 -12.30 21.85 4.50
N ASP A 305 -11.31 22.64 4.90
CA ASP A 305 -11.16 24.04 4.48
C ASP A 305 -10.88 24.17 2.97
N ALA A 306 -10.28 23.14 2.37
CA ALA A 306 -10.03 23.07 0.92
C ALA A 306 -11.25 22.52 0.16
N GLN A 307 -12.19 21.90 0.85
CA GLN A 307 -13.40 21.29 0.27
C GLN A 307 -14.58 22.27 0.13
N ALA A 308 -14.48 23.48 0.67
CA ALA A 308 -15.59 24.44 0.76
C ALA A 308 -16.21 24.88 -0.60
N ALA A 309 -15.83 24.26 -1.70
CA ALA A 309 -16.30 24.56 -3.05
C ALA A 309 -16.90 23.38 -3.85
N GLY A 310 -17.00 22.17 -3.31
CA GLY A 310 -17.59 21.07 -4.08
C GLY A 310 -17.83 19.79 -3.31
N THR A 311 -18.94 19.13 -3.57
CA THR A 311 -19.30 17.81 -3.07
C THR A 311 -18.47 16.76 -3.80
N ILE A 312 -17.71 15.95 -3.05
CA ILE A 312 -16.98 14.80 -3.59
C ILE A 312 -17.99 13.68 -3.87
N GLU A 313 -18.51 13.60 -5.08
CA GLU A 313 -19.26 12.42 -5.53
C GLU A 313 -18.27 11.24 -5.70
N GLY A 314 -18.32 10.27 -4.78
CA GLY A 314 -17.49 9.06 -4.79
C GLY A 314 -16.54 8.88 -3.62
N PHE A 315 -16.19 9.95 -2.92
CA PHE A 315 -15.54 9.92 -1.62
C PHE A 315 -16.26 10.85 -0.66
N GLY A 316 -17.41 10.45 -0.19
CA GLY A 316 -18.08 11.08 0.94
C GLY A 316 -17.33 10.82 2.25
N VAL A 317 -16.04 11.09 2.31
CA VAL A 317 -15.25 10.95 3.51
C VAL A 317 -15.13 12.32 4.17
N ARG A 318 -16.13 12.70 4.92
CA ARG A 318 -15.92 13.61 6.02
C ARG A 318 -15.14 12.85 7.10
N PRO A 319 -13.93 13.28 7.52
CA PRO A 319 -13.22 12.59 8.58
C PRO A 319 -14.09 12.55 9.84
N PRO A 320 -14.14 11.44 10.57
CA PRO A 320 -14.82 11.39 11.85
C PRO A 320 -14.01 12.21 12.86
N GLY A 321 -14.37 13.46 13.11
CA GLY A 321 -13.76 14.22 14.20
C GLY A 321 -13.58 15.71 14.02
N GLY A 322 -13.87 16.32 12.89
CA GLY A 322 -13.83 17.76 12.73
C GLY A 322 -15.00 18.40 13.46
N SER A 323 -14.76 19.09 14.57
CA SER A 323 -15.73 19.97 15.21
C SER A 323 -15.97 21.17 14.29
N THR A 324 -17.16 21.28 13.73
CA THR A 324 -17.64 22.56 13.18
C THR A 324 -17.80 23.54 14.33
N GLN A 325 -16.79 24.33 14.63
CA GLN A 325 -17.04 25.63 15.21
C GLN A 325 -17.46 26.58 14.08
N SER A 326 -18.74 26.60 13.80
CA SER A 326 -19.36 27.73 13.10
C SER A 326 -19.30 28.92 14.03
N VAL A 327 -18.32 29.79 13.81
CA VAL A 327 -18.37 31.15 14.36
C VAL A 327 -19.40 31.90 13.52
N LEU A 328 -20.66 31.85 13.93
CA LEU A 328 -21.64 32.86 13.59
C LEU A 328 -21.19 34.16 14.25
N ARG A 329 -20.53 35.02 13.47
CA ARG A 329 -20.51 36.47 13.79
C ARG A 329 -21.77 37.08 13.18
N THR A 330 -22.70 37.37 14.02
CA THR A 330 -23.79 38.30 13.75
C THR A 330 -23.28 39.78 13.87
N PRO A 331 -23.94 40.74 13.24
CA PRO A 331 -23.47 42.04 12.79
C PRO A 331 -23.10 43.00 13.91
#